data_f261bca22964b470e016c74caeb94bdf
#
_entry.id   f261bca22964b470e016c74caeb94bdf
#
_cell.length_a   1.000
_cell.length_b   1.000
_cell.length_c   1.000
_cell.angle_alpha   90.00
_cell.angle_beta   90.00
_cell.angle_gamma   90.00
#
_symmetry.space_group_name_H-M   'P 1'
#
loop_
_entity.id
_entity.type
_entity.pdbx_description
1 polymer ?
#
loop_
_entity_poly.entity_id
_entity_poly.type
_entity_poly.pdbx_seq_one_letter_code
_entity_poly.pdbx_strand_id
1 'polypeptide(L)'
;MQFQKAVRPLRGEISVPGDKSISHRAVMFGAISEGTTEVTNFLQGADCLSTISCFRSMGIEIENTPERILVHGKGLHGLSAPSAVLDCGNSGTTTRLISGILAGQNFSSTLTGDASIQKRPMGRIINPLTQMGASIRSIPENGCAPLAINSHPLHAISYLSPVASAQVKSCVLLAGLYADGKTSVTEPALSRNHTELMLKFFGADVASEGLTASVLPDPDLHGNLVRVPGDISSAAYFIAAALIVPGSEVLLKDVGINPTRDGMLRVCRAMGADITLLNEQNSGGEPVADLLVRYTPSLSGTVIEGELIPTLIDEIPIIAVLAATANGTTVIRNAEELKVKESNRLDIMVNELTAMGVSLEGTDDGMIIEGGKPFHGAQIDSRLDHRIAMSFAIASLAAETPTEILRAGCVDISYPTFYQDLARLQA
;
A
#
# COMPACT_ATOMS: atom_id res chain seq x y z
N MET A 1 8.81 21.50 -9.49
CA MET A 1 8.78 22.13 -8.15
C MET A 1 10.20 22.14 -7.61
N GLN A 2 10.63 23.25 -6.98
CA GLN A 2 12.00 23.35 -6.42
C GLN A 2 11.98 23.16 -4.91
N PHE A 3 12.99 22.44 -4.42
CA PHE A 3 13.22 22.17 -3.00
C PHE A 3 14.65 22.55 -2.62
N GLN A 4 14.86 22.89 -1.35
CA GLN A 4 16.15 23.31 -0.83
C GLN A 4 16.50 22.55 0.45
N LYS A 5 17.77 22.56 0.81
CA LYS A 5 18.27 22.04 2.08
C LYS A 5 17.48 22.62 3.24
N ALA A 6 17.14 21.78 4.20
CA ALA A 6 16.48 22.23 5.42
C ALA A 6 17.42 23.16 6.21
N VAL A 7 16.94 24.38 6.48
CA VAL A 7 17.66 25.39 7.27
C VAL A 7 17.23 25.40 8.74
N ARG A 8 16.15 24.70 9.07
CA ARG A 8 15.61 24.55 10.43
C ARG A 8 15.28 23.11 10.70
N PRO A 9 15.31 22.65 11.97
CA PRO A 9 14.83 21.34 12.35
C PRO A 9 13.33 21.20 12.06
N LEU A 10 12.88 20.01 11.74
CA LEU A 10 11.47 19.65 11.66
C LEU A 10 10.94 19.45 13.09
N ARG A 11 9.83 20.12 13.44
CA ARG A 11 9.23 20.02 14.77
C ARG A 11 7.72 20.02 14.72
N GLY A 12 7.10 19.33 15.68
CA GLY A 12 5.66 19.30 15.87
C GLY A 12 5.07 17.91 15.73
N GLU A 13 3.75 17.89 15.59
CA GLU A 13 3.00 16.66 15.39
C GLU A 13 2.29 16.64 14.04
N ILE A 14 2.10 15.45 13.49
CA ILE A 14 1.45 15.23 12.21
C ILE A 14 0.62 13.94 12.24
N SER A 15 -0.57 14.00 11.65
CA SER A 15 -1.36 12.83 11.29
C SER A 15 -1.25 12.64 9.78
N VAL A 16 -0.70 11.52 9.36
CA VAL A 16 -0.61 11.17 7.94
C VAL A 16 -1.95 10.63 7.43
N PRO A 17 -2.21 10.67 6.11
CA PRO A 17 -3.41 10.07 5.54
C PRO A 17 -3.61 8.62 5.97
N GLY A 18 -4.87 8.19 6.01
CA GLY A 18 -5.23 6.82 6.35
C GLY A 18 -4.62 5.79 5.41
N ASP A 19 -4.35 4.59 5.95
CA ASP A 19 -3.78 3.47 5.19
C ASP A 19 -4.64 3.14 3.96
N LYS A 20 -4.00 3.16 2.79
CA LYS A 20 -4.65 2.89 1.51
C LYS A 20 -5.29 1.50 1.46
N SER A 21 -4.58 0.48 1.91
CA SER A 21 -5.02 -0.91 1.87
C SER A 21 -6.21 -1.17 2.78
N ILE A 22 -6.23 -0.54 3.96
CA ILE A 22 -7.32 -0.62 4.92
C ILE A 22 -8.53 0.19 4.43
N SER A 23 -8.31 1.39 3.86
CA SER A 23 -9.38 2.21 3.27
C SER A 23 -10.14 1.47 2.17
N HIS A 24 -9.45 0.82 1.23
CA HIS A 24 -10.10 -0.03 0.22
C HIS A 24 -10.97 -1.12 0.83
N ARG A 25 -10.43 -1.84 1.82
CA ARG A 25 -11.11 -2.97 2.47
C ARG A 25 -12.30 -2.54 3.31
N ALA A 26 -12.22 -1.38 3.97
CA ALA A 26 -13.32 -0.84 4.74
C ALA A 26 -14.57 -0.61 3.87
N VAL A 27 -14.39 -0.10 2.65
CA VAL A 27 -15.49 0.05 1.68
C VAL A 27 -15.95 -1.31 1.16
N MET A 28 -15.02 -2.20 0.77
CA MET A 28 -15.36 -3.50 0.20
C MET A 28 -16.11 -4.37 1.19
N PHE A 29 -15.61 -4.48 2.43
CA PHE A 29 -16.21 -5.34 3.44
C PHE A 29 -17.48 -4.72 4.00
N GLY A 30 -17.51 -3.39 4.18
CA GLY A 30 -18.75 -2.68 4.51
C GLY A 30 -19.85 -2.93 3.48
N ALA A 31 -19.52 -2.95 2.19
CA ALA A 31 -20.50 -3.15 1.10
C ALA A 31 -21.12 -4.56 1.09
N ILE A 32 -20.34 -5.59 1.45
CA ILE A 32 -20.79 -7.00 1.50
C ILE A 32 -21.22 -7.46 2.92
N SER A 33 -21.30 -6.54 3.88
CA SER A 33 -21.80 -6.77 5.24
C SER A 33 -23.27 -6.38 5.35
N GLU A 34 -23.97 -6.88 6.36
CA GLU A 34 -25.27 -6.38 6.75
C GLU A 34 -25.13 -5.13 7.63
N GLY A 35 -25.96 -4.11 7.38
CA GLY A 35 -25.98 -2.86 8.16
C GLY A 35 -25.02 -1.80 7.63
N THR A 36 -24.72 -0.81 8.46
CA THR A 36 -23.90 0.35 8.08
C THR A 36 -22.50 0.26 8.65
N THR A 37 -21.50 0.44 7.80
CA THR A 37 -20.10 0.64 8.21
C THR A 37 -19.76 2.12 8.17
N GLU A 38 -19.32 2.67 9.32
CA GLU A 38 -18.75 4.01 9.40
C GLU A 38 -17.22 3.93 9.33
N VAL A 39 -16.61 4.70 8.41
CA VAL A 39 -15.16 4.72 8.22
C VAL A 39 -14.65 6.13 8.47
N THR A 40 -13.74 6.29 9.42
CA THR A 40 -13.07 7.56 9.73
C THR A 40 -11.61 7.51 9.31
N ASN A 41 -10.98 8.66 9.07
CA ASN A 41 -9.62 8.80 8.54
C ASN A 41 -9.40 8.03 7.22
N PHE A 42 -10.43 7.99 6.37
CA PHE A 42 -10.39 7.33 5.07
C PHE A 42 -9.45 8.08 4.11
N LEU A 43 -8.64 7.35 3.34
CA LEU A 43 -7.82 7.97 2.30
C LEU A 43 -8.69 8.41 1.11
N GLN A 44 -8.85 9.72 0.93
CA GLN A 44 -9.58 10.33 -0.20
C GLN A 44 -8.77 10.34 -1.51
N GLY A 45 -7.84 9.40 -1.68
CA GLY A 45 -7.04 9.25 -2.89
C GLY A 45 -7.82 8.61 -4.05
N ALA A 46 -7.41 8.88 -5.28
CA ALA A 46 -8.10 8.43 -6.51
C ALA A 46 -8.35 6.91 -6.53
N ASP A 47 -7.39 6.11 -6.08
CA ASP A 47 -7.52 4.65 -6.01
C ASP A 47 -8.69 4.21 -5.11
N CYS A 48 -8.80 4.79 -3.92
CA CYS A 48 -9.87 4.46 -2.95
C CYS A 48 -11.24 4.98 -3.44
N LEU A 49 -11.27 6.15 -4.09
CA LEU A 49 -12.47 6.69 -4.71
C LEU A 49 -12.97 5.82 -5.86
N SER A 50 -12.08 5.19 -6.63
CA SER A 50 -12.46 4.20 -7.65
C SER A 50 -13.18 3.00 -7.04
N THR A 51 -12.76 2.54 -5.84
CA THR A 51 -13.48 1.48 -5.10
C THR A 51 -14.90 1.91 -4.75
N ILE A 52 -15.07 3.11 -4.20
CA ILE A 52 -16.39 3.68 -3.90
C ILE A 52 -17.27 3.71 -5.16
N SER A 53 -16.72 4.20 -6.28
CA SER A 53 -17.43 4.28 -7.56
C SER A 53 -17.89 2.90 -8.05
N CYS A 54 -17.03 1.88 -7.97
CA CYS A 54 -17.39 0.52 -8.35
C CYS A 54 -18.55 -0.02 -7.50
N PHE A 55 -18.51 0.13 -6.18
CA PHE A 55 -19.59 -0.38 -5.30
C PHE A 55 -20.88 0.42 -5.44
N ARG A 56 -20.82 1.73 -5.66
CA ARG A 56 -22.00 2.52 -6.01
C ARG A 56 -22.65 2.03 -7.31
N SER A 57 -21.84 1.71 -8.32
CA SER A 57 -22.33 1.15 -9.59
C SER A 57 -22.96 -0.24 -9.43
N MET A 58 -22.65 -0.95 -8.35
CA MET A 58 -23.26 -2.22 -7.97
C MET A 58 -24.41 -2.07 -6.94
N GLY A 59 -24.95 -0.85 -6.79
CA GLY A 59 -26.16 -0.59 -6.02
C GLY A 59 -25.95 -0.37 -4.51
N ILE A 60 -24.70 -0.19 -4.06
CA ILE A 60 -24.42 0.17 -2.66
C ILE A 60 -24.51 1.68 -2.47
N GLU A 61 -25.32 2.11 -1.52
CA GLU A 61 -25.36 3.50 -1.09
C GLU A 61 -24.14 3.80 -0.23
N ILE A 62 -23.35 4.81 -0.62
CA ILE A 62 -22.15 5.22 0.10
C ILE A 62 -22.16 6.74 0.22
N GLU A 63 -22.25 7.23 1.45
CA GLU A 63 -22.06 8.65 1.74
C GLU A 63 -20.56 8.92 1.90
N ASN A 64 -20.04 9.91 1.20
CA ASN A 64 -18.61 10.27 1.25
C ASN A 64 -18.48 11.74 1.61
N THR A 65 -17.98 12.00 2.81
CA THR A 65 -17.63 13.34 3.31
C THR A 65 -16.15 13.38 3.68
N PRO A 66 -15.55 14.57 3.85
CA PRO A 66 -14.16 14.68 4.31
C PRO A 66 -13.91 14.03 5.67
N GLU A 67 -14.93 14.00 6.55
CA GLU A 67 -14.82 13.53 7.93
C GLU A 67 -15.03 12.01 8.05
N ARG A 68 -15.92 11.45 7.22
CA ARG A 68 -16.29 10.03 7.28
C ARG A 68 -16.91 9.51 5.99
N ILE A 69 -16.84 8.20 5.84
CA ILE A 69 -17.58 7.44 4.84
C ILE A 69 -18.63 6.59 5.57
N LEU A 70 -19.89 6.59 5.08
CA LEU A 70 -20.90 5.63 5.51
C LEU A 70 -21.19 4.69 4.35
N VAL A 71 -21.01 3.39 4.58
CA VAL A 71 -21.29 2.34 3.61
C VAL A 71 -22.50 1.54 4.09
N HIS A 72 -23.61 1.63 3.36
CA HIS A 72 -24.85 0.90 3.67
C HIS A 72 -24.80 -0.47 2.96
N GLY A 73 -24.24 -1.44 3.68
CA GLY A 73 -24.02 -2.79 3.16
C GLY A 73 -25.33 -3.57 2.99
N LYS A 74 -25.28 -4.55 2.08
CA LYS A 74 -26.46 -5.37 1.70
C LYS A 74 -26.19 -6.87 1.81
N GLY A 75 -25.17 -7.26 2.57
CA GLY A 75 -24.75 -8.65 2.73
C GLY A 75 -24.00 -9.20 1.52
N LEU A 76 -23.50 -10.43 1.63
CA LEU A 76 -22.68 -11.10 0.63
C LEU A 76 -23.30 -11.13 -0.77
N HIS A 77 -24.62 -11.30 -0.86
CA HIS A 77 -25.35 -11.48 -2.13
C HIS A 77 -26.20 -10.26 -2.51
N GLY A 78 -26.02 -9.12 -1.81
CA GLY A 78 -26.86 -7.92 -2.02
C GLY A 78 -26.35 -6.97 -3.11
N LEU A 79 -25.25 -7.28 -3.79
CA LEU A 79 -24.76 -6.50 -4.92
C LEU A 79 -25.69 -6.68 -6.14
N SER A 80 -25.82 -5.62 -6.93
CA SER A 80 -26.60 -5.62 -8.18
C SER A 80 -25.68 -5.57 -9.40
N ALA A 81 -26.15 -6.15 -10.52
CA ALA A 81 -25.43 -6.09 -11.78
C ALA A 81 -25.15 -4.63 -12.19
N PRO A 82 -23.89 -4.25 -12.45
CA PRO A 82 -23.58 -2.90 -12.89
C PRO A 82 -24.13 -2.66 -14.31
N SER A 83 -24.64 -1.46 -14.55
CA SER A 83 -25.17 -1.07 -15.87
C SER A 83 -24.08 -0.71 -16.89
N ALA A 84 -22.84 -0.53 -16.43
CA ALA A 84 -21.67 -0.17 -17.23
C ALA A 84 -20.42 -0.92 -16.77
N VAL A 85 -19.35 -0.80 -17.52
CA VAL A 85 -18.04 -1.33 -17.14
C VAL A 85 -17.57 -0.66 -15.85
N LEU A 86 -17.08 -1.45 -14.89
CA LEU A 86 -16.53 -0.96 -13.65
C LEU A 86 -15.11 -0.41 -13.89
N ASP A 87 -14.96 0.89 -13.72
CA ASP A 87 -13.66 1.56 -13.89
C ASP A 87 -12.91 1.62 -12.57
N CYS A 88 -11.81 0.87 -12.51
CA CYS A 88 -10.92 0.81 -11.36
C CYS A 88 -9.83 1.91 -11.36
N GLY A 89 -9.83 2.81 -12.36
CA GLY A 89 -8.79 3.82 -12.52
C GLY A 89 -7.38 3.21 -12.62
N ASN A 90 -6.45 3.71 -11.80
CA ASN A 90 -5.08 3.17 -11.68
C ASN A 90 -4.95 2.10 -10.57
N SER A 91 -6.05 1.72 -9.92
CA SER A 91 -6.03 0.91 -8.72
C SER A 91 -5.91 -0.59 -9.00
N GLY A 92 -4.69 -1.14 -8.88
CA GLY A 92 -4.48 -2.59 -8.90
C GLY A 92 -5.13 -3.30 -7.70
N THR A 93 -5.31 -2.62 -6.56
CA THR A 93 -6.02 -3.17 -5.40
C THR A 93 -7.50 -3.31 -5.70
N THR A 94 -8.15 -2.27 -6.20
CA THR A 94 -9.56 -2.33 -6.60
C THR A 94 -9.78 -3.45 -7.60
N THR A 95 -9.02 -3.46 -8.71
CA THR A 95 -9.17 -4.46 -9.77
C THR A 95 -9.05 -5.88 -9.23
N ARG A 96 -8.01 -6.19 -8.46
CA ARG A 96 -7.75 -7.57 -8.04
C ARG A 96 -8.67 -8.05 -6.92
N LEU A 97 -8.96 -7.21 -5.92
CA LEU A 97 -9.79 -7.63 -4.79
C LEU A 97 -11.27 -7.74 -5.18
N ILE A 98 -11.80 -6.76 -5.92
CA ILE A 98 -13.19 -6.81 -6.40
C ILE A 98 -13.41 -8.02 -7.31
N SER A 99 -12.40 -8.44 -8.10
CA SER A 99 -12.52 -9.66 -8.92
C SER A 99 -12.86 -10.90 -8.09
N GLY A 100 -12.30 -11.03 -6.87
CA GLY A 100 -12.66 -12.11 -5.95
C GLY A 100 -14.12 -12.05 -5.50
N ILE A 101 -14.61 -10.85 -5.14
CA ILE A 101 -16.01 -10.63 -4.76
C ILE A 101 -16.95 -10.90 -5.94
N LEU A 102 -16.64 -10.38 -7.12
CA LEU A 102 -17.45 -10.50 -8.33
C LEU A 102 -17.55 -11.95 -8.83
N ALA A 103 -16.48 -12.74 -8.64
CA ALA A 103 -16.49 -14.16 -9.01
C ALA A 103 -17.58 -14.97 -8.28
N GLY A 104 -17.98 -14.53 -7.08
CA GLY A 104 -19.05 -15.15 -6.29
C GLY A 104 -20.45 -14.57 -6.50
N GLN A 105 -20.62 -13.58 -7.40
CA GLN A 105 -21.93 -12.96 -7.64
C GLN A 105 -22.73 -13.70 -8.70
N ASN A 106 -24.06 -13.50 -8.69
CA ASN A 106 -24.99 -14.15 -9.62
C ASN A 106 -25.24 -13.37 -10.91
N PHE A 107 -24.36 -12.43 -11.27
CA PHE A 107 -24.45 -11.60 -12.46
C PHE A 107 -23.09 -11.49 -13.18
N SER A 108 -23.13 -11.05 -14.44
CA SER A 108 -21.92 -10.78 -15.23
C SER A 108 -21.45 -9.35 -15.04
N SER A 109 -20.14 -9.14 -15.08
CA SER A 109 -19.52 -7.83 -14.95
C SER A 109 -18.25 -7.73 -15.81
N THR A 110 -17.86 -6.50 -16.10
CA THR A 110 -16.58 -6.19 -16.75
C THR A 110 -15.84 -5.16 -15.92
N LEU A 111 -14.55 -5.41 -15.64
CA LEU A 111 -13.66 -4.45 -14.99
C LEU A 111 -12.63 -3.93 -15.97
N THR A 112 -12.38 -2.63 -15.90
CA THR A 112 -11.28 -1.96 -16.61
C THR A 112 -10.57 -0.97 -15.71
N GLY A 113 -9.66 -0.19 -16.26
CA GLY A 113 -9.00 0.93 -15.64
C GLY A 113 -8.21 1.72 -16.68
N ASP A 114 -7.34 2.59 -16.25
CA ASP A 114 -6.51 3.42 -17.10
C ASP A 114 -5.48 2.63 -17.93
N ALA A 115 -4.71 3.35 -18.75
CA ALA A 115 -3.68 2.74 -19.59
C ALA A 115 -2.57 2.01 -18.78
N SER A 116 -2.38 2.33 -17.52
CA SER A 116 -1.45 1.64 -16.64
C SER A 116 -2.02 0.27 -16.20
N ILE A 117 -3.25 0.24 -15.70
CA ILE A 117 -3.93 -1.00 -15.30
C ILE A 117 -4.05 -1.98 -16.48
N GLN A 118 -4.34 -1.46 -17.69
CA GLN A 118 -4.47 -2.27 -18.91
C GLN A 118 -3.16 -2.92 -19.37
N LYS A 119 -2.03 -2.57 -18.74
CA LYS A 119 -0.72 -3.18 -19.00
C LYS A 119 -0.25 -4.09 -17.86
N ARG A 120 -0.91 -4.05 -16.68
CA ARG A 120 -0.51 -4.86 -15.54
C ARG A 120 -1.02 -6.30 -15.68
N PRO A 121 -0.16 -7.31 -15.43
CA PRO A 121 -0.57 -8.72 -15.51
C PRO A 121 -1.66 -9.06 -14.48
N MET A 122 -2.73 -9.68 -14.94
CA MET A 122 -3.85 -10.16 -14.11
C MET A 122 -3.89 -11.69 -13.99
N GLY A 123 -2.99 -12.40 -14.66
CA GLY A 123 -2.85 -13.85 -14.57
C GLY A 123 -2.70 -14.37 -13.14
N ARG A 124 -2.08 -13.55 -12.25
CA ARG A 124 -1.90 -13.89 -10.83
C ARG A 124 -3.22 -14.07 -10.08
N ILE A 125 -4.33 -13.47 -10.53
CA ILE A 125 -5.68 -13.65 -9.96
C ILE A 125 -6.56 -14.50 -10.87
N ILE A 126 -6.42 -14.40 -12.19
CA ILE A 126 -7.20 -15.21 -13.15
C ILE A 126 -6.97 -16.72 -12.87
N ASN A 127 -5.71 -17.12 -12.71
CA ASN A 127 -5.36 -18.54 -12.54
C ASN A 127 -6.01 -19.17 -11.29
N PRO A 128 -5.84 -18.62 -10.06
CA PRO A 128 -6.49 -19.22 -8.89
C PRO A 128 -8.02 -19.12 -8.94
N LEU A 129 -8.60 -18.02 -9.43
CA LEU A 129 -10.05 -17.91 -9.58
C LEU A 129 -10.60 -18.97 -10.57
N THR A 130 -9.89 -19.21 -11.68
CA THR A 130 -10.26 -20.30 -12.62
C THR A 130 -10.18 -21.67 -11.96
N GLN A 131 -9.18 -21.91 -11.10
CA GLN A 131 -9.10 -23.16 -10.31
C GLN A 131 -10.29 -23.31 -9.35
N MET A 132 -10.81 -22.21 -8.82
CA MET A 132 -12.05 -22.19 -8.04
C MET A 132 -13.32 -22.40 -8.88
N GLY A 133 -13.22 -22.50 -10.20
CA GLY A 133 -14.35 -22.64 -11.12
C GLY A 133 -14.90 -21.30 -11.64
N ALA A 134 -14.31 -20.16 -11.29
CA ALA A 134 -14.79 -18.86 -11.76
C ALA A 134 -14.67 -18.73 -13.28
N SER A 135 -15.70 -18.15 -13.91
CA SER A 135 -15.69 -17.77 -15.32
C SER A 135 -15.08 -16.36 -15.49
N ILE A 136 -13.75 -16.27 -15.44
CA ILE A 136 -13.01 -15.03 -15.58
C ILE A 136 -12.01 -15.09 -16.73
N ARG A 137 -11.93 -14.02 -17.54
CA ARG A 137 -10.96 -13.92 -18.65
C ARG A 137 -10.54 -12.51 -18.95
N SER A 138 -9.33 -12.35 -19.48
CA SER A 138 -8.86 -11.13 -20.12
C SER A 138 -9.56 -10.98 -21.48
N ILE A 139 -10.24 -9.85 -21.73
CA ILE A 139 -10.94 -9.59 -23.00
C ILE A 139 -9.95 -9.49 -24.17
N PRO A 140 -8.80 -8.76 -24.02
CA PRO A 140 -7.80 -8.69 -25.08
C PRO A 140 -6.93 -9.94 -25.21
N GLU A 141 -7.18 -11.00 -24.42
CA GLU A 141 -6.46 -12.29 -24.42
C GLU A 141 -4.93 -12.19 -24.14
N ASN A 142 -4.49 -11.06 -23.60
CA ASN A 142 -3.09 -10.78 -23.26
C ASN A 142 -2.79 -10.92 -21.77
N GLY A 143 -3.76 -11.42 -20.98
CA GLY A 143 -3.63 -11.57 -19.52
C GLY A 143 -3.74 -10.28 -18.72
N CYS A 144 -4.15 -9.16 -19.34
CA CYS A 144 -4.36 -7.86 -18.71
C CYS A 144 -5.85 -7.48 -18.71
N ALA A 145 -6.19 -6.35 -18.08
CA ALA A 145 -7.52 -5.76 -18.15
C ALA A 145 -7.81 -5.22 -19.59
N PRO A 146 -9.08 -5.09 -20.03
CA PRO A 146 -10.33 -5.38 -19.30
C PRO A 146 -10.57 -6.88 -19.01
N LEU A 147 -11.20 -7.16 -17.86
CA LEU A 147 -11.56 -8.50 -17.41
C LEU A 147 -13.07 -8.71 -17.52
N ALA A 148 -13.50 -9.79 -18.14
CA ALA A 148 -14.89 -10.25 -18.08
C ALA A 148 -15.02 -11.32 -17.00
N ILE A 149 -16.01 -11.17 -16.10
CA ILE A 149 -16.34 -12.10 -15.03
C ILE A 149 -17.82 -12.44 -15.17
N ASN A 150 -18.12 -13.72 -15.29
CA ASN A 150 -19.50 -14.20 -15.40
C ASN A 150 -19.86 -15.04 -14.18
N SER A 151 -21.14 -15.07 -13.85
CA SER A 151 -21.68 -15.90 -12.77
C SER A 151 -21.35 -17.38 -13.00
N HIS A 152 -20.73 -17.99 -12.00
CA HIS A 152 -20.48 -19.43 -11.96
C HIS A 152 -20.31 -19.89 -10.51
N PRO A 153 -20.78 -21.09 -10.13
CA PRO A 153 -20.52 -21.64 -8.80
C PRO A 153 -19.02 -21.76 -8.52
N LEU A 154 -18.61 -21.39 -7.30
CA LEU A 154 -17.23 -21.50 -6.87
C LEU A 154 -17.01 -22.73 -6.01
N HIS A 155 -15.86 -23.37 -6.21
CA HIS A 155 -15.39 -24.49 -5.38
C HIS A 155 -14.26 -24.03 -4.47
N ALA A 156 -14.22 -24.58 -3.26
CA ALA A 156 -13.13 -24.35 -2.33
C ALA A 156 -11.82 -24.97 -2.86
N ILE A 157 -10.71 -24.23 -2.64
CA ILE A 157 -9.37 -24.70 -3.02
C ILE A 157 -8.36 -24.49 -1.89
N SER A 158 -7.27 -25.27 -1.92
CA SER A 158 -6.05 -25.01 -1.18
C SER A 158 -5.00 -24.51 -2.19
N TYR A 159 -4.84 -23.19 -2.27
CA TYR A 159 -3.98 -22.56 -3.26
C TYR A 159 -2.56 -22.35 -2.74
N LEU A 160 -1.57 -22.91 -3.45
CA LEU A 160 -0.16 -22.62 -3.22
C LEU A 160 0.24 -21.43 -4.11
N SER A 161 0.40 -20.26 -3.52
CA SER A 161 0.77 -19.07 -4.27
C SER A 161 2.26 -19.12 -4.66
N PRO A 162 2.60 -18.90 -5.94
CA PRO A 162 4.00 -18.86 -6.38
C PRO A 162 4.75 -17.61 -5.91
N VAL A 163 4.03 -16.61 -5.39
CA VAL A 163 4.58 -15.32 -4.96
C VAL A 163 3.95 -14.86 -3.64
N ALA A 164 4.69 -14.13 -2.83
CA ALA A 164 4.17 -13.44 -1.65
C ALA A 164 3.40 -12.19 -2.09
N SER A 165 2.09 -12.30 -2.22
CA SER A 165 1.24 -11.21 -2.72
C SER A 165 -0.07 -11.09 -1.95
N ALA A 166 -0.17 -10.06 -1.10
CA ALA A 166 -1.40 -9.77 -0.38
C ALA A 166 -2.63 -9.57 -1.28
N GLN A 167 -2.44 -9.08 -2.52
CA GLN A 167 -3.56 -8.89 -3.46
C GLN A 167 -4.07 -10.22 -4.01
N VAL A 168 -3.18 -11.16 -4.31
CA VAL A 168 -3.54 -12.52 -4.76
C VAL A 168 -4.23 -13.26 -3.61
N LYS A 169 -3.61 -13.28 -2.43
CA LYS A 169 -4.19 -13.88 -1.23
C LYS A 169 -5.57 -13.32 -0.94
N SER A 170 -5.71 -11.99 -0.88
CA SER A 170 -6.99 -11.33 -0.63
C SER A 170 -8.06 -11.70 -1.68
N CYS A 171 -7.70 -11.72 -2.95
CA CYS A 171 -8.62 -12.08 -4.04
C CYS A 171 -9.18 -13.50 -3.84
N VAL A 172 -8.32 -14.48 -3.55
CA VAL A 172 -8.73 -15.88 -3.34
C VAL A 172 -9.55 -16.03 -2.08
N LEU A 173 -9.16 -15.39 -0.96
CA LEU A 173 -9.93 -15.42 0.29
C LEU A 173 -11.31 -14.78 0.12
N LEU A 174 -11.41 -13.66 -0.61
CA LEU A 174 -12.70 -13.00 -0.89
C LEU A 174 -13.60 -13.87 -1.78
N ALA A 175 -13.05 -14.55 -2.79
CA ALA A 175 -13.80 -15.54 -3.56
C ALA A 175 -14.21 -16.75 -2.69
N GLY A 176 -13.36 -17.12 -1.74
CA GLY A 176 -13.62 -18.20 -0.78
C GLY A 176 -14.83 -17.98 0.12
N LEU A 177 -15.24 -16.73 0.34
CA LEU A 177 -16.48 -16.40 1.07
C LEU A 177 -17.74 -16.92 0.37
N TYR A 178 -17.67 -17.19 -0.94
CA TYR A 178 -18.76 -17.64 -1.80
C TYR A 178 -18.59 -19.10 -2.27
N ALA A 179 -17.53 -19.79 -1.82
CA ALA A 179 -17.23 -21.16 -2.27
C ALA A 179 -18.06 -22.22 -1.51
N ASP A 180 -17.99 -23.45 -1.95
CA ASP A 180 -18.70 -24.59 -1.35
C ASP A 180 -18.00 -25.22 -0.13
N GLY A 181 -16.91 -24.61 0.37
CA GLY A 181 -16.15 -25.11 1.51
C GLY A 181 -15.00 -24.20 1.92
N LYS A 182 -14.16 -24.70 2.84
CA LYS A 182 -12.97 -23.97 3.34
C LYS A 182 -11.96 -23.71 2.23
N THR A 183 -11.69 -22.44 1.96
CA THR A 183 -10.65 -21.99 1.01
C THR A 183 -9.41 -21.54 1.76
N SER A 184 -8.22 -21.94 1.30
CA SER A 184 -6.94 -21.55 1.89
C SER A 184 -5.92 -21.08 0.86
N VAL A 185 -5.01 -20.21 1.30
CA VAL A 185 -3.87 -19.73 0.51
C VAL A 185 -2.61 -19.87 1.34
N THR A 186 -1.62 -20.58 0.80
CA THR A 186 -0.27 -20.68 1.37
C THR A 186 0.70 -19.87 0.51
N GLU A 187 1.45 -18.96 1.13
CA GLU A 187 2.42 -18.09 0.46
C GLU A 187 3.87 -18.56 0.71
N PRO A 188 4.83 -18.25 -0.18
CA PRO A 188 6.25 -18.59 0.03
C PRO A 188 6.91 -17.74 1.14
N ALA A 189 6.37 -16.54 1.41
CA ALA A 189 6.74 -15.65 2.50
C ALA A 189 5.49 -14.86 2.93
N LEU A 190 5.44 -14.39 4.18
CA LEU A 190 4.28 -13.71 4.72
C LEU A 190 4.07 -12.35 4.04
N SER A 191 2.96 -12.17 3.36
CA SER A 191 2.50 -10.89 2.84
C SER A 191 1.54 -10.19 3.83
N ARG A 192 1.17 -8.93 3.53
CA ARG A 192 0.22 -8.13 4.32
C ARG A 192 -1.05 -8.91 4.66
N ASN A 193 -1.49 -8.85 5.91
CA ASN A 193 -2.63 -9.61 6.44
C ASN A 193 -3.87 -8.77 6.78
N HIS A 194 -3.99 -7.57 6.21
CA HIS A 194 -5.15 -6.69 6.46
C HIS A 194 -6.49 -7.37 6.12
N THR A 195 -6.53 -8.22 5.08
CA THR A 195 -7.77 -8.95 4.72
C THR A 195 -8.19 -9.90 5.82
N GLU A 196 -7.24 -10.65 6.35
CA GLU A 196 -7.48 -11.63 7.42
C GLU A 196 -7.96 -10.92 8.69
N LEU A 197 -7.27 -9.87 9.12
CA LEU A 197 -7.61 -9.11 10.32
C LEU A 197 -8.98 -8.43 10.19
N MET A 198 -9.21 -7.75 9.06
CA MET A 198 -10.46 -7.03 8.85
C MET A 198 -11.65 -7.95 8.59
N LEU A 199 -11.52 -9.04 7.83
CA LEU A 199 -12.60 -10.03 7.67
C LEU A 199 -13.00 -10.61 9.03
N LYS A 200 -12.03 -10.95 9.89
CA LYS A 200 -12.29 -11.40 11.24
C LYS A 200 -13.00 -10.34 12.08
N PHE A 201 -12.61 -9.08 11.95
CA PHE A 201 -13.26 -7.95 12.63
C PHE A 201 -14.71 -7.73 12.15
N PHE A 202 -14.99 -8.02 10.88
CA PHE A 202 -16.33 -7.96 10.30
C PHE A 202 -17.20 -9.22 10.60
N GLY A 203 -16.65 -10.26 11.20
CA GLY A 203 -17.40 -11.45 11.65
C GLY A 203 -17.12 -12.73 10.86
N ALA A 204 -16.19 -12.72 9.88
CA ALA A 204 -15.82 -13.94 9.15
C ALA A 204 -14.97 -14.89 10.01
N ASP A 205 -15.13 -16.19 9.77
CA ASP A 205 -14.26 -17.21 10.34
C ASP A 205 -12.98 -17.31 9.48
N VAL A 206 -11.93 -16.70 10.00
CA VAL A 206 -10.62 -16.60 9.36
C VAL A 206 -9.55 -17.19 10.27
N ALA A 207 -8.77 -18.14 9.77
CA ALA A 207 -7.60 -18.66 10.46
C ALA A 207 -6.31 -18.32 9.70
N SER A 208 -5.26 -18.00 10.46
CA SER A 208 -3.91 -17.75 9.93
C SER A 208 -2.92 -18.60 10.72
N GLU A 209 -2.23 -19.51 10.04
CA GLU A 209 -1.26 -20.44 10.62
C GLU A 209 0.03 -20.42 9.78
N GLY A 210 1.09 -19.83 10.32
CA GLY A 210 2.35 -19.66 9.60
C GLY A 210 2.15 -18.86 8.31
N LEU A 211 2.43 -19.48 7.17
CA LEU A 211 2.29 -18.86 5.84
C LEU A 211 0.92 -19.11 5.18
N THR A 212 -0.01 -19.77 5.88
CA THR A 212 -1.33 -20.14 5.36
C THR A 212 -2.43 -19.30 6.00
N ALA A 213 -3.26 -18.68 5.17
CA ALA A 213 -4.51 -18.04 5.58
C ALA A 213 -5.71 -18.83 5.00
N SER A 214 -6.81 -18.93 5.74
CA SER A 214 -8.01 -19.62 5.29
C SER A 214 -9.29 -18.93 5.76
N VAL A 215 -10.36 -19.11 4.99
CA VAL A 215 -11.71 -18.64 5.30
C VAL A 215 -12.74 -19.75 5.15
N LEU A 216 -13.80 -19.68 5.95
CA LEU A 216 -15.03 -20.46 5.73
C LEU A 216 -16.01 -19.67 4.88
N PRO A 217 -16.86 -20.35 4.08
CA PRO A 217 -17.86 -19.69 3.24
C PRO A 217 -19.04 -19.16 4.07
N ASP A 218 -19.86 -18.30 3.44
CA ASP A 218 -21.09 -17.74 3.93
C ASP A 218 -21.02 -17.15 5.36
N PRO A 219 -20.02 -16.29 5.67
CA PRO A 219 -19.95 -15.65 6.96
C PRO A 219 -21.08 -14.62 7.15
N ASP A 220 -21.53 -14.47 8.39
CA ASP A 220 -22.45 -13.42 8.80
C ASP A 220 -21.66 -12.12 9.07
N LEU A 221 -21.42 -11.35 8.01
CA LEU A 221 -20.66 -10.10 8.09
C LEU A 221 -21.54 -8.95 8.55
N HIS A 222 -21.05 -8.16 9.52
CA HIS A 222 -21.76 -7.03 10.10
C HIS A 222 -21.03 -5.71 9.85
N GLY A 223 -21.81 -4.63 9.64
CA GLY A 223 -21.29 -3.26 9.59
C GLY A 223 -20.57 -2.87 10.88
N ASN A 224 -19.51 -2.11 10.76
CA ASN A 224 -18.61 -1.78 11.86
C ASN A 224 -18.17 -0.31 11.86
N LEU A 225 -17.64 0.18 12.98
CA LEU A 225 -16.87 1.41 13.05
C LEU A 225 -15.41 1.11 12.75
N VAL A 226 -14.94 1.56 11.59
CA VAL A 226 -13.54 1.39 11.14
C VAL A 226 -12.81 2.72 11.24
N ARG A 227 -11.90 2.85 12.20
CA ARG A 227 -10.95 3.95 12.25
C ARG A 227 -9.69 3.51 11.49
N VAL A 228 -9.47 4.08 10.31
CA VAL A 228 -8.30 3.74 9.48
C VAL A 228 -7.05 4.33 10.13
N PRO A 229 -6.03 3.53 10.47
CA PRO A 229 -4.77 4.05 10.99
C PRO A 229 -4.02 4.84 9.92
N GLY A 230 -3.12 5.75 10.35
CA GLY A 230 -2.20 6.43 9.45
C GLY A 230 -1.34 5.43 8.67
N ASP A 231 -1.17 5.67 7.37
CA ASP A 231 -0.40 4.78 6.49
C ASP A 231 1.10 4.85 6.80
N ILE A 232 1.69 3.72 7.20
CA ILE A 232 3.14 3.62 7.44
C ILE A 232 3.96 4.02 6.21
N SER A 233 3.47 3.79 4.99
CA SER A 233 4.11 4.25 3.76
C SER A 233 4.16 5.77 3.66
N SER A 234 3.09 6.45 4.09
CA SER A 234 3.04 7.92 4.16
C SER A 234 3.88 8.45 5.31
N ALA A 235 3.86 7.77 6.46
CA ALA A 235 4.68 8.10 7.64
C ALA A 235 6.18 7.97 7.36
N ALA A 236 6.58 7.01 6.51
CA ALA A 236 7.98 6.72 6.20
C ALA A 236 8.76 7.94 5.71
N TYR A 237 8.14 8.84 4.96
CA TYR A 237 8.77 10.07 4.49
C TYR A 237 9.09 11.03 5.63
N PHE A 238 8.19 11.21 6.57
CA PHE A 238 8.40 12.09 7.74
C PHE A 238 9.30 11.44 8.77
N ILE A 239 9.28 10.10 8.90
CA ILE A 239 10.28 9.36 9.67
C ILE A 239 11.67 9.65 9.11
N ALA A 240 11.87 9.47 7.80
CA ALA A 240 13.15 9.73 7.15
C ALA A 240 13.56 11.22 7.30
N ALA A 241 12.64 12.15 7.05
CA ALA A 241 12.91 13.59 7.20
C ALA A 241 13.38 13.95 8.61
N ALA A 242 12.70 13.43 9.65
CA ALA A 242 13.08 13.69 11.04
C ALA A 242 14.44 13.08 11.39
N LEU A 243 14.74 11.88 10.87
CA LEU A 243 16.02 11.19 11.12
C LEU A 243 17.23 11.91 10.51
N ILE A 244 17.07 12.53 9.30
CA ILE A 244 18.20 13.10 8.54
C ILE A 244 18.40 14.60 8.77
N VAL A 245 17.37 15.35 9.18
CA VAL A 245 17.47 16.81 9.36
C VAL A 245 17.91 17.12 10.80
N PRO A 246 19.08 17.80 10.99
CA PRO A 246 19.64 18.05 12.31
C PRO A 246 18.70 18.74 13.29
N GLY A 247 18.60 18.23 14.53
CA GLY A 247 17.80 18.77 15.62
C GLY A 247 16.30 18.55 15.51
N SER A 248 15.85 17.75 14.55
CA SER A 248 14.43 17.42 14.38
C SER A 248 13.87 16.52 15.47
N GLU A 249 12.60 16.76 15.82
CA GLU A 249 11.77 15.92 16.67
C GLU A 249 10.33 16.02 16.16
N VAL A 250 9.77 14.91 15.64
CA VAL A 250 8.44 14.84 15.04
C VAL A 250 7.63 13.73 15.68
N LEU A 251 6.40 14.02 16.07
CA LEU A 251 5.42 13.05 16.56
C LEU A 251 4.42 12.72 15.43
N LEU A 252 4.47 11.48 14.93
CA LEU A 252 3.49 10.98 13.98
C LEU A 252 2.39 10.24 14.74
N LYS A 253 1.16 10.71 14.58
CA LYS A 253 -0.01 10.22 15.34
C LYS A 253 -0.68 9.03 14.67
N ASP A 254 -1.13 8.06 15.49
CA ASP A 254 -2.03 6.97 15.11
C ASP A 254 -1.54 6.17 13.87
N VAL A 255 -0.24 5.90 13.76
CA VAL A 255 0.35 5.19 12.61
C VAL A 255 0.16 3.68 12.75
N GLY A 256 -0.24 3.01 11.67
CA GLY A 256 -0.31 1.54 11.61
C GLY A 256 1.07 0.90 11.79
N ILE A 257 1.17 -0.02 12.75
CA ILE A 257 2.40 -0.75 13.07
C ILE A 257 2.22 -2.27 12.89
N ASN A 258 1.36 -2.68 11.97
CA ASN A 258 1.13 -4.08 11.67
C ASN A 258 2.46 -4.80 11.35
N PRO A 259 2.79 -5.94 12.00
CA PRO A 259 4.04 -6.67 11.79
C PRO A 259 4.32 -7.10 10.34
N THR A 260 3.28 -7.19 9.51
CA THR A 260 3.42 -7.47 8.07
C THR A 260 3.71 -6.21 7.23
N ARG A 261 3.80 -5.03 7.89
CA ARG A 261 4.02 -3.71 7.30
C ARG A 261 5.09 -2.89 8.00
N ASP A 262 5.65 -3.37 9.12
CA ASP A 262 6.57 -2.63 9.98
C ASP A 262 8.03 -2.68 9.51
N GLY A 263 8.29 -3.19 8.30
CA GLY A 263 9.64 -3.33 7.75
C GLY A 263 10.43 -2.03 7.78
N MET A 264 9.80 -0.88 7.49
CA MET A 264 10.42 0.44 7.62
C MET A 264 10.95 0.68 9.06
N LEU A 265 10.16 0.37 10.08
CA LEU A 265 10.56 0.54 11.47
C LEU A 265 11.68 -0.44 11.86
N ARG A 266 11.66 -1.68 11.35
CA ARG A 266 12.73 -2.66 11.56
C ARG A 266 14.04 -2.20 10.92
N VAL A 267 14.00 -1.70 9.69
CA VAL A 267 15.17 -1.14 9.00
C VAL A 267 15.71 0.06 9.77
N CYS A 268 14.86 1.02 10.15
CA CYS A 268 15.27 2.18 10.94
C CYS A 268 15.96 1.75 12.25
N ARG A 269 15.39 0.75 12.95
CA ARG A 269 16.01 0.20 14.17
C ARG A 269 17.37 -0.45 13.90
N ALA A 270 17.50 -1.22 12.81
CA ALA A 270 18.77 -1.83 12.41
C ALA A 270 19.83 -0.78 12.03
N MET A 271 19.39 0.37 11.50
CA MET A 271 20.27 1.51 11.20
C MET A 271 20.61 2.36 12.43
N GLY A 272 20.05 2.05 13.62
CA GLY A 272 20.29 2.76 14.88
C GLY A 272 19.47 4.04 15.05
N ALA A 273 18.32 4.16 14.39
CA ALA A 273 17.42 5.31 14.46
C ALA A 273 16.78 5.48 15.86
N ASP A 274 16.64 6.74 16.30
CA ASP A 274 15.89 7.11 17.51
C ASP A 274 14.40 7.25 17.20
N ILE A 275 13.68 6.13 17.36
CA ILE A 275 12.23 6.06 17.19
C ILE A 275 11.62 5.41 18.43
N THR A 276 10.70 6.11 19.09
CA THR A 276 9.96 5.61 20.26
C THR A 276 8.50 5.40 19.88
N LEU A 277 7.96 4.21 20.15
CA LEU A 277 6.54 3.92 20.03
C LEU A 277 5.83 4.35 21.33
N LEU A 278 4.75 5.10 21.17
CA LEU A 278 3.92 5.61 22.26
C LEU A 278 2.47 5.22 22.01
N ASN A 279 1.66 5.14 23.06
CA ASN A 279 0.23 4.93 22.97
C ASN A 279 -0.18 3.74 22.07
N GLU A 280 0.56 2.62 22.18
CA GLU A 280 0.24 1.41 21.44
C GLU A 280 -1.17 0.91 21.77
N GLN A 281 -1.98 0.66 20.76
CA GLN A 281 -3.36 0.20 20.88
C GLN A 281 -3.77 -0.65 19.67
N ASN A 282 -4.99 -1.22 19.73
CA ASN A 282 -5.59 -1.93 18.60
C ASN A 282 -6.80 -1.13 18.11
N SER A 283 -6.90 -0.91 16.79
CA SER A 283 -8.00 -0.20 16.12
C SER A 283 -8.55 -1.05 14.99
N GLY A 284 -9.75 -1.60 15.15
CA GLY A 284 -10.39 -2.42 14.12
C GLY A 284 -9.62 -3.70 13.73
N GLY A 285 -8.89 -4.29 14.70
CA GLY A 285 -8.03 -5.46 14.48
C GLY A 285 -6.58 -5.11 14.05
N GLU A 286 -6.30 -3.84 13.74
CA GLU A 286 -4.97 -3.36 13.32
C GLU A 286 -4.20 -2.75 14.51
N PRO A 287 -2.93 -3.11 14.73
CA PRO A 287 -2.10 -2.47 15.74
C PRO A 287 -1.65 -1.08 15.29
N VAL A 288 -1.72 -0.12 16.20
CA VAL A 288 -1.49 1.32 15.96
C VAL A 288 -0.63 1.90 17.07
N ALA A 289 0.23 2.86 16.76
CA ALA A 289 1.01 3.61 17.74
C ALA A 289 1.24 5.06 17.28
N ASP A 290 1.56 5.93 18.22
CA ASP A 290 2.20 7.20 17.93
C ASP A 290 3.73 6.95 17.81
N LEU A 291 4.36 7.54 16.79
CA LEU A 291 5.81 7.40 16.55
C LEU A 291 6.51 8.71 16.85
N LEU A 292 7.29 8.75 17.92
CA LEU A 292 8.16 9.88 18.23
C LEU A 292 9.54 9.64 17.61
N VAL A 293 9.89 10.45 16.60
CA VAL A 293 11.10 10.29 15.78
C VAL A 293 12.02 11.48 16.01
N ARG A 294 13.30 11.20 16.33
CA ARG A 294 14.33 12.22 16.57
C ARG A 294 15.49 12.09 15.59
N TYR A 295 16.10 13.22 15.30
CA TYR A 295 17.32 13.27 14.50
C TYR A 295 18.38 12.29 15.03
N THR A 296 18.94 11.50 14.12
CA THR A 296 19.96 10.50 14.46
C THR A 296 21.22 10.75 13.61
N PRO A 297 22.26 11.36 14.20
CA PRO A 297 23.48 11.74 13.46
C PRO A 297 24.33 10.55 13.01
N SER A 298 24.12 9.38 13.60
CA SER A 298 24.96 8.20 13.41
C SER A 298 24.20 7.00 12.84
N LEU A 299 23.27 7.26 11.90
CA LEU A 299 22.66 6.16 11.15
C LEU A 299 23.74 5.33 10.45
N SER A 300 23.61 4.01 10.51
CA SER A 300 24.55 3.06 9.92
C SER A 300 23.90 2.28 8.79
N GLY A 301 24.71 1.93 7.78
CA GLY A 301 24.29 1.04 6.70
C GLY A 301 23.86 -0.34 7.23
N THR A 302 23.00 -1.03 6.48
CA THR A 302 22.45 -2.34 6.85
C THR A 302 22.16 -3.20 5.63
N VAL A 303 21.81 -4.48 5.85
CA VAL A 303 21.38 -5.40 4.80
C VAL A 303 19.86 -5.59 4.88
N ILE A 304 19.20 -5.47 3.73
CA ILE A 304 17.74 -5.53 3.58
C ILE A 304 17.44 -6.57 2.50
N GLU A 305 16.97 -7.75 2.90
CA GLU A 305 16.77 -8.87 1.99
C GLU A 305 15.73 -9.87 2.52
N GLY A 306 15.35 -10.84 1.70
CA GLY A 306 14.55 -12.00 2.07
C GLY A 306 13.15 -11.63 2.59
N GLU A 307 12.77 -12.20 3.72
CA GLU A 307 11.42 -12.05 4.32
C GLU A 307 11.09 -10.61 4.76
N LEU A 308 12.09 -9.74 4.86
CA LEU A 308 11.87 -8.34 5.19
C LEU A 308 11.27 -7.56 4.01
N ILE A 309 11.63 -7.91 2.77
CA ILE A 309 11.22 -7.19 1.56
C ILE A 309 9.69 -7.06 1.41
N PRO A 310 8.87 -8.10 1.54
CA PRO A 310 7.41 -7.96 1.43
C PRO A 310 6.80 -6.98 2.44
N THR A 311 7.44 -6.76 3.59
CA THR A 311 6.94 -5.89 4.66
C THR A 311 7.24 -4.40 4.43
N LEU A 312 8.12 -4.07 3.46
CA LEU A 312 8.60 -2.71 3.19
C LEU A 312 8.84 -2.41 1.69
N ILE A 313 8.40 -3.27 0.79
CA ILE A 313 8.69 -3.13 -0.65
C ILE A 313 8.34 -1.73 -1.21
N ASP A 314 7.27 -1.15 -0.70
CA ASP A 314 6.81 0.17 -1.13
C ASP A 314 7.62 1.32 -0.48
N GLU A 315 8.34 1.08 0.61
CA GLU A 315 9.16 2.03 1.35
C GLU A 315 10.62 2.03 0.88
N ILE A 316 11.04 1.08 0.03
CA ILE A 316 12.43 1.00 -0.48
C ILE A 316 12.93 2.32 -1.09
N PRO A 317 12.14 3.10 -1.84
CA PRO A 317 12.59 4.40 -2.35
C PRO A 317 13.05 5.36 -1.25
N ILE A 318 12.28 5.51 -0.17
CA ILE A 318 12.67 6.41 0.92
C ILE A 318 13.77 5.79 1.79
N ILE A 319 13.83 4.48 1.93
CA ILE A 319 14.93 3.77 2.60
C ILE A 319 16.26 3.99 1.84
N ALA A 320 16.25 4.01 0.51
CA ALA A 320 17.44 4.33 -0.27
C ALA A 320 17.96 5.75 -0.02
N VAL A 321 17.05 6.71 0.25
CA VAL A 321 17.42 8.07 0.69
C VAL A 321 18.06 8.03 2.08
N LEU A 322 17.49 7.30 3.05
CA LEU A 322 18.11 7.09 4.36
C LEU A 322 19.50 6.46 4.24
N ALA A 323 19.63 5.45 3.39
CA ALA A 323 20.91 4.77 3.14
C ALA A 323 21.97 5.72 2.57
N ALA A 324 21.58 6.65 1.69
CA ALA A 324 22.50 7.66 1.15
C ALA A 324 23.06 8.61 2.24
N THR A 325 22.31 8.83 3.32
CA THR A 325 22.73 9.68 4.46
C THR A 325 23.42 8.89 5.59
N ALA A 326 23.23 7.57 5.66
CA ALA A 326 23.77 6.71 6.70
C ALA A 326 25.27 6.40 6.47
N ASN A 327 26.01 6.21 7.54
CA ASN A 327 27.41 5.84 7.45
C ASN A 327 27.60 4.38 7.01
N GLY A 328 28.46 4.14 6.02
CA GLY A 328 28.79 2.81 5.51
C GLY A 328 27.87 2.35 4.41
N THR A 329 27.85 1.04 4.17
CA THR A 329 27.19 0.41 3.02
C THR A 329 25.82 -0.13 3.40
N THR A 330 24.80 0.20 2.63
CA THR A 330 23.49 -0.47 2.67
C THR A 330 23.33 -1.35 1.43
N VAL A 331 22.89 -2.59 1.64
CA VAL A 331 22.63 -3.56 0.57
C VAL A 331 21.14 -3.91 0.56
N ILE A 332 20.49 -3.71 -0.58
CA ILE A 332 19.09 -4.09 -0.81
C ILE A 332 19.07 -5.19 -1.87
N ARG A 333 18.41 -6.31 -1.58
CA ARG A 333 18.27 -7.48 -2.48
C ARG A 333 16.82 -7.98 -2.51
N ASN A 334 16.52 -8.86 -3.46
CA ASN A 334 15.19 -9.49 -3.64
C ASN A 334 14.05 -8.49 -3.81
N ALA A 335 14.33 -7.33 -4.39
CA ALA A 335 13.40 -6.22 -4.58
C ALA A 335 13.00 -6.03 -6.07
N GLU A 336 13.15 -7.06 -6.90
CA GLU A 336 12.85 -7.05 -8.34
C GLU A 336 11.39 -6.65 -8.64
N GLU A 337 10.46 -6.86 -7.70
CA GLU A 337 9.07 -6.44 -7.84
C GLU A 337 8.91 -4.92 -7.99
N LEU A 338 9.90 -4.12 -7.57
CA LEU A 338 9.93 -2.67 -7.81
C LEU A 338 9.94 -2.29 -9.29
N LYS A 339 10.44 -3.18 -10.16
CA LYS A 339 10.50 -2.95 -11.61
C LYS A 339 9.13 -2.95 -12.29
N VAL A 340 8.12 -3.57 -11.66
CA VAL A 340 6.76 -3.75 -12.22
C VAL A 340 5.67 -3.02 -11.43
N LYS A 341 6.06 -2.01 -10.63
CA LYS A 341 5.13 -1.12 -9.92
C LYS A 341 4.54 -0.06 -10.88
N GLU A 342 4.12 1.09 -10.37
CA GLU A 342 3.62 2.24 -11.16
C GLU A 342 4.66 2.75 -12.16
N SER A 343 5.91 2.63 -11.80
CA SER A 343 7.09 2.86 -12.63
C SER A 343 8.15 1.78 -12.32
N ASN A 344 9.23 1.72 -13.08
CA ASN A 344 10.39 0.93 -12.69
C ASN A 344 11.16 1.69 -11.59
N ARG A 345 10.65 1.57 -10.34
CA ARG A 345 11.19 2.29 -9.17
C ARG A 345 12.65 2.00 -8.91
N LEU A 346 13.09 0.76 -9.16
CA LEU A 346 14.47 0.35 -8.90
C LEU A 346 15.44 1.16 -9.75
N ASP A 347 15.26 1.15 -11.08
CA ASP A 347 16.14 1.84 -12.01
C ASP A 347 16.05 3.37 -11.83
N ILE A 348 14.86 3.89 -11.54
CA ILE A 348 14.69 5.32 -11.30
C ILE A 348 15.48 5.74 -10.04
N MET A 349 15.35 5.02 -8.92
CA MET A 349 16.11 5.34 -7.71
C MET A 349 17.63 5.30 -7.94
N VAL A 350 18.12 4.29 -8.66
CA VAL A 350 19.54 4.20 -9.02
C VAL A 350 19.98 5.41 -9.86
N ASN A 351 19.24 5.73 -10.92
CA ASN A 351 19.58 6.81 -11.81
C ASN A 351 19.55 8.19 -11.14
N GLU A 352 18.48 8.47 -10.41
CA GLU A 352 18.25 9.79 -9.82
C GLU A 352 19.14 10.03 -8.58
N LEU A 353 19.42 9.03 -7.73
CA LEU A 353 20.41 9.15 -6.65
C LEU A 353 21.84 9.32 -7.22
N THR A 354 22.18 8.63 -8.32
CA THR A 354 23.47 8.83 -9.02
C THR A 354 23.56 10.27 -9.54
N ALA A 355 22.48 10.81 -10.12
CA ALA A 355 22.44 12.20 -10.58
C ALA A 355 22.63 13.22 -9.43
N MET A 356 22.26 12.86 -8.21
CA MET A 356 22.53 13.66 -6.99
C MET A 356 23.97 13.44 -6.45
N GLY A 357 24.78 12.59 -7.06
CA GLY A 357 26.17 12.34 -6.65
C GLY A 357 26.30 11.28 -5.54
N VAL A 358 25.27 10.52 -5.24
CA VAL A 358 25.33 9.38 -4.32
C VAL A 358 26.12 8.25 -4.98
N SER A 359 27.06 7.65 -4.25
CA SER A 359 27.81 6.48 -4.70
C SER A 359 26.97 5.23 -4.53
N LEU A 360 26.45 4.67 -5.61
CA LEU A 360 25.66 3.44 -5.56
C LEU A 360 25.80 2.62 -6.84
N GLU A 361 25.47 1.33 -6.72
CA GLU A 361 25.42 0.37 -7.81
C GLU A 361 24.04 -0.30 -7.83
N GLY A 362 23.38 -0.30 -9.00
CA GLY A 362 22.16 -1.07 -9.23
C GLY A 362 22.48 -2.53 -9.51
N THR A 363 21.75 -3.46 -8.91
CA THR A 363 21.81 -4.90 -9.21
C THR A 363 20.55 -5.35 -9.92
N ASP A 364 20.49 -6.61 -10.35
CA ASP A 364 19.32 -7.16 -11.04
C ASP A 364 18.06 -7.14 -10.16
N ASP A 365 18.21 -7.26 -8.85
CA ASP A 365 17.13 -7.38 -7.86
C ASP A 365 17.19 -6.34 -6.74
N GLY A 366 18.07 -5.32 -6.85
CA GLY A 366 18.23 -4.35 -5.76
C GLY A 366 19.27 -3.28 -6.06
N MET A 367 19.96 -2.82 -5.00
CA MET A 367 21.02 -1.82 -5.09
C MET A 367 21.97 -1.88 -3.90
N ILE A 368 23.21 -1.43 -4.10
CA ILE A 368 24.24 -1.27 -3.08
C ILE A 368 24.55 0.21 -2.97
N ILE A 369 24.38 0.81 -1.79
CA ILE A 369 24.51 2.25 -1.57
C ILE A 369 25.63 2.53 -0.57
N GLU A 370 26.62 3.32 -0.98
CA GLU A 370 27.72 3.82 -0.16
C GLU A 370 27.30 5.19 0.42
N GLY A 371 26.78 5.21 1.63
CA GLY A 371 26.25 6.42 2.25
C GLY A 371 27.26 7.25 3.04
N GLY A 372 26.78 8.28 3.73
CA GLY A 372 27.55 9.15 4.63
C GLY A 372 28.42 10.19 3.93
N LYS A 373 28.30 10.33 2.62
CA LYS A 373 28.97 11.39 1.85
C LYS A 373 27.97 12.50 1.49
N PRO A 374 28.42 13.77 1.45
CA PRO A 374 27.59 14.86 0.94
C PRO A 374 27.17 14.60 -0.51
N PHE A 375 25.90 14.93 -0.82
CA PHE A 375 25.37 14.87 -2.17
C PHE A 375 24.68 16.20 -2.52
N HIS A 376 24.50 16.46 -3.80
CA HIS A 376 23.96 17.72 -4.30
C HIS A 376 22.55 17.54 -4.89
N GLY A 377 21.83 18.63 -5.08
CA GLY A 377 20.56 18.63 -5.78
C GLY A 377 20.75 18.41 -7.28
N ALA A 378 19.70 17.87 -7.91
CA ALA A 378 19.63 17.60 -9.34
C ALA A 378 18.23 17.89 -9.88
N GLN A 379 18.06 17.81 -11.20
CA GLN A 379 16.72 17.77 -11.81
C GLN A 379 16.26 16.31 -11.83
N ILE A 380 15.24 16.01 -11.04
CA ILE A 380 14.69 14.68 -10.82
C ILE A 380 13.38 14.51 -11.60
N ASP A 381 13.25 13.46 -12.36
CA ASP A 381 12.00 13.12 -13.02
C ASP A 381 11.23 12.04 -12.23
N SER A 382 10.12 12.43 -11.59
CA SER A 382 9.29 11.49 -10.82
C SER A 382 8.63 10.40 -11.65
N ARG A 383 8.59 10.53 -12.97
CA ARG A 383 7.89 9.64 -13.91
C ARG A 383 6.41 9.43 -13.54
N LEU A 384 5.77 10.45 -12.92
CA LEU A 384 4.43 10.39 -12.35
C LEU A 384 4.27 9.36 -11.22
N ASP A 385 5.36 8.90 -10.63
CA ASP A 385 5.34 8.04 -9.45
C ASP A 385 5.46 8.90 -8.18
N HIS A 386 4.39 8.88 -7.39
CA HIS A 386 4.28 9.67 -6.16
C HIS A 386 5.35 9.31 -5.13
N ARG A 387 5.77 8.01 -5.06
CA ARG A 387 6.81 7.58 -4.13
C ARG A 387 8.19 8.11 -4.50
N ILE A 388 8.49 8.17 -5.79
CA ILE A 388 9.70 8.81 -6.29
C ILE A 388 9.68 10.31 -5.94
N ALA A 389 8.58 11.02 -6.27
CA ALA A 389 8.48 12.44 -5.99
C ALA A 389 8.67 12.77 -4.50
N MET A 390 8.00 12.04 -3.59
CA MET A 390 8.11 12.25 -2.15
C MET A 390 9.51 11.88 -1.62
N SER A 391 10.12 10.79 -2.10
CA SER A 391 11.47 10.39 -1.67
C SER A 391 12.52 11.44 -2.00
N PHE A 392 12.46 12.00 -3.21
CA PHE A 392 13.42 13.04 -3.60
C PHE A 392 13.12 14.41 -3.00
N ALA A 393 11.87 14.71 -2.64
CA ALA A 393 11.56 15.88 -1.81
C ALA A 393 12.21 15.77 -0.43
N ILE A 394 12.23 14.56 0.17
CA ILE A 394 12.94 14.34 1.44
C ILE A 394 14.46 14.36 1.24
N ALA A 395 14.98 13.73 0.17
CA ALA A 395 16.41 13.77 -0.14
C ALA A 395 16.94 15.22 -0.26
N SER A 396 16.14 16.12 -0.85
CA SER A 396 16.50 17.53 -1.02
C SER A 396 16.76 18.27 0.30
N LEU A 397 16.18 17.81 1.42
CA LEU A 397 16.39 18.40 2.75
C LEU A 397 17.83 18.23 3.24
N ALA A 398 18.55 17.24 2.73
CA ALA A 398 19.97 16.96 3.05
C ALA A 398 20.92 17.38 1.92
N ALA A 399 20.43 17.62 0.70
CA ALA A 399 21.24 17.99 -0.45
C ALA A 399 21.90 19.36 -0.30
N GLU A 400 23.15 19.52 -0.76
CA GLU A 400 23.89 20.78 -0.62
C GLU A 400 23.42 21.91 -1.54
N THR A 401 22.77 21.56 -2.65
CA THR A 401 22.24 22.53 -3.63
C THR A 401 20.76 22.24 -3.92
N PRO A 402 20.01 23.19 -4.51
CA PRO A 402 18.58 22.99 -4.79
C PRO A 402 18.30 21.81 -5.71
N THR A 403 17.20 21.12 -5.45
CA THR A 403 16.66 20.01 -6.26
C THR A 403 15.40 20.47 -6.98
N GLU A 404 15.28 20.20 -8.27
CA GLU A 404 14.05 20.38 -9.03
C GLU A 404 13.37 19.04 -9.27
N ILE A 405 12.11 18.89 -8.87
CA ILE A 405 11.33 17.67 -9.13
C ILE A 405 10.29 17.98 -10.23
N LEU A 406 10.46 17.30 -11.37
CA LEU A 406 9.51 17.32 -12.47
C LEU A 406 8.29 16.48 -12.12
N ARG A 407 7.09 16.93 -12.56
CA ARG A 407 5.82 16.23 -12.32
C ARG A 407 5.52 15.97 -10.84
N ALA A 408 5.99 16.85 -9.95
CA ALA A 408 5.86 16.72 -8.49
C ALA A 408 4.40 16.61 -7.99
N GLY A 409 3.41 17.12 -8.74
CA GLY A 409 1.99 17.04 -8.38
C GLY A 409 1.41 15.61 -8.33
N CYS A 410 2.13 14.60 -8.81
CA CYS A 410 1.67 13.21 -8.73
C CYS A 410 1.52 12.67 -7.28
N VAL A 411 2.02 13.39 -6.28
CA VAL A 411 1.83 13.06 -4.85
C VAL A 411 0.35 13.04 -4.44
N ASP A 412 -0.50 13.79 -5.13
CA ASP A 412 -1.94 13.85 -4.88
C ASP A 412 -2.64 12.48 -5.01
N ILE A 413 -2.01 11.52 -5.68
CA ILE A 413 -2.51 10.16 -5.83
C ILE A 413 -2.65 9.45 -4.46
N SER A 414 -1.73 9.71 -3.52
CA SER A 414 -1.70 9.02 -2.23
C SER A 414 -1.54 9.96 -1.02
N TYR A 415 -1.03 11.17 -1.22
CA TYR A 415 -0.81 12.13 -0.14
C TYR A 415 -1.00 13.58 -0.63
N PRO A 416 -2.22 14.05 -0.82
CA PRO A 416 -2.47 15.39 -1.39
C PRO A 416 -1.88 16.56 -0.59
N THR A 417 -1.76 16.43 0.73
CA THR A 417 -1.22 17.49 1.61
C THR A 417 0.28 17.33 1.91
N PHE A 418 0.99 16.41 1.26
CA PHE A 418 2.39 16.09 1.58
C PHE A 418 3.31 17.30 1.67
N TYR A 419 3.31 18.17 0.67
CA TYR A 419 4.18 19.35 0.65
C TYR A 419 3.78 20.40 1.67
N GLN A 420 2.49 20.52 1.95
CA GLN A 420 1.95 21.44 2.98
C GLN A 420 2.36 20.97 4.37
N ASP A 421 2.24 19.68 4.64
CA ASP A 421 2.63 19.05 5.90
C ASP A 421 4.14 19.15 6.12
N LEU A 422 4.95 18.93 5.07
CA LEU A 422 6.39 19.11 5.14
C LEU A 422 6.78 20.57 5.45
N ALA A 423 6.13 21.53 4.80
CA ALA A 423 6.38 22.96 5.07
C ALA A 423 5.95 23.35 6.49
N ARG A 424 4.84 22.82 7.01
CA ARG A 424 4.36 23.09 8.37
C ARG A 424 5.35 22.63 9.44
N LEU A 425 6.00 21.47 9.24
CA LEU A 425 7.00 20.99 10.19
C LEU A 425 8.32 21.75 10.15
N GLN A 426 8.58 22.54 9.09
CA GLN A 426 9.76 23.41 8.94
C GLN A 426 9.52 24.85 9.41
N ALA A 427 8.28 25.23 9.72
CA ALA A 427 7.91 26.59 10.16
C ALA A 427 8.32 26.82 11.62
#